data_c2f273fc1501d4ce5078aa7980473dfc
#
_entry.id   c2f273fc1501d4ce5078aa7980473dfc
#
_cell.length_a   1.000
_cell.length_b   1.000
_cell.length_c   1.000
_cell.angle_alpha   90.00
_cell.angle_beta   90.00
_cell.angle_gamma   90.00
#
_symmetry.space_group_name_H-M   'P 1'
#
loop_
_entity.id
_entity.type
_entity.pdbx_description
1 polymer ?
#
loop_
_entity_poly.entity_id
_entity_poly.type
_entity_poly.pdbx_seq_one_letter_code
_entity_poly.pdbx_strand_id
1 'polypeptide(L)'
;KYQKLIRDTVIPYQYSVLCDEAPDTEKSHVVKNFENAAKALHGEDVGDGFYGMVFQDSDAAKWIEAAAYSLALYPDEQLSATVDELIDKIAAAQDEDGYLDTYFTIKDREKRWQNLLEGHELYCSGHMMEAACAYYEATGKKKLLDVMEKNAEHIYKHFITEHNEGVPGHPEIELALMKMYRTTGNKKWLLLAEHFINKRGEDPHFYEKEAAKRDWSVWGNNPTSHDYQQSGKPVRAQSDATGHAVRAVYLYTGMAQLSAKCGDNALYDACK
;
A
#
# COMPACT_ATOMS: atom_id res chain seq x y z
N LYS A 1 14.73 8.99 25.14
CA LYS A 1 16.00 8.70 24.45
C LYS A 1 15.76 8.28 23.01
N TYR A 2 14.95 7.23 22.76
CA TYR A 2 14.70 6.71 21.41
C TYR A 2 13.91 7.69 20.52
N GLN A 3 12.88 8.36 21.04
CA GLN A 3 12.12 9.38 20.29
C GLN A 3 13.02 10.50 19.74
N LYS A 4 13.98 10.98 20.57
CA LYS A 4 14.94 12.01 20.12
C LYS A 4 15.84 11.47 19.01
N LEU A 5 16.33 10.23 19.12
CA LEU A 5 17.14 9.59 18.08
C LEU A 5 16.37 9.47 16.76
N ILE A 6 15.12 9.01 16.84
CA ILE A 6 14.25 8.87 15.64
C ILE A 6 14.05 10.23 14.98
N ARG A 7 13.63 11.25 15.74
CA ARG A 7 13.35 12.57 15.21
C ARG A 7 14.60 13.27 14.65
N ASP A 8 15.71 13.28 15.42
CA ASP A 8 16.85 14.12 15.10
C ASP A 8 17.87 13.44 14.16
N THR A 9 17.75 12.11 13.98
CA THR A 9 18.73 11.34 13.20
C THR A 9 18.07 10.43 12.17
N VAL A 10 17.13 9.55 12.59
CA VAL A 10 16.62 8.49 11.72
C VAL A 10 15.74 9.08 10.61
N ILE A 11 14.78 9.93 10.94
CA ILE A 11 13.87 10.54 9.96
C ILE A 11 14.64 11.37 8.92
N PRO A 12 15.53 12.31 9.29
CA PRO A 12 16.31 13.06 8.30
C PRO A 12 17.23 12.20 7.46
N TYR A 13 17.90 11.21 8.07
CA TYR A 13 18.78 10.30 7.36
C TYR A 13 18.01 9.45 6.35
N GLN A 14 16.89 8.84 6.74
CA GLN A 14 16.07 8.06 5.81
C GLN A 14 15.55 8.91 4.64
N TYR A 15 15.16 10.16 4.88
CA TYR A 15 14.75 11.05 3.79
C TYR A 15 15.89 11.29 2.79
N SER A 16 17.12 11.51 3.27
CA SER A 16 18.27 11.63 2.38
C SER A 16 18.55 10.38 1.57
N VAL A 17 18.24 9.18 2.12
CA VAL A 17 18.30 7.92 1.36
C VAL A 17 17.22 7.89 0.26
N LEU A 18 15.98 8.25 0.58
CA LEU A 18 14.87 8.29 -0.40
C LEU A 18 15.14 9.28 -1.55
N CYS A 19 15.91 10.35 -1.28
CA CYS A 19 16.31 11.37 -2.26
C CYS A 19 17.63 11.04 -2.99
N ASP A 20 18.26 9.89 -2.71
CA ASP A 20 19.58 9.50 -3.26
C ASP A 20 20.75 10.41 -2.83
N GLU A 21 20.59 11.14 -1.74
CA GLU A 21 21.58 12.12 -1.22
C GLU A 21 22.48 11.53 -0.13
N ALA A 22 22.10 10.39 0.47
CA ALA A 22 22.90 9.77 1.52
C ALA A 22 24.22 9.22 0.92
N PRO A 23 25.39 9.59 1.50
CA PRO A 23 26.66 9.03 1.05
C PRO A 23 26.79 7.57 1.46
N ASP A 24 27.57 6.81 0.71
CA ASP A 24 27.92 5.42 1.01
C ASP A 24 26.75 4.44 1.15
N THR A 25 25.58 4.78 0.55
CA THR A 25 24.42 3.90 0.47
C THR A 25 24.08 3.59 -0.98
N GLU A 26 23.44 2.44 -1.20
CA GLU A 26 22.80 2.15 -2.48
C GLU A 26 21.69 3.17 -2.75
N LYS A 27 21.53 3.56 -4.01
CA LYS A 27 20.51 4.53 -4.41
C LYS A 27 19.11 3.93 -4.30
N SER A 28 18.21 4.63 -3.63
CA SER A 28 16.83 4.21 -3.42
C SER A 28 15.93 4.53 -4.61
N HIS A 29 16.13 5.69 -5.23
CA HIS A 29 15.33 6.26 -6.33
C HIS A 29 13.84 6.44 -6.04
N VAL A 30 13.39 6.33 -4.80
CA VAL A 30 11.95 6.41 -4.45
C VAL A 30 11.36 7.74 -4.89
N VAL A 31 11.96 8.86 -4.48
CA VAL A 31 11.48 10.20 -4.86
C VAL A 31 11.58 10.38 -6.37
N LYS A 32 12.64 9.89 -6.98
CA LYS A 32 12.87 9.94 -8.42
C LYS A 32 11.84 9.13 -9.20
N ASN A 33 11.42 7.97 -8.69
CA ASN A 33 10.36 7.17 -9.31
C ASN A 33 9.03 7.95 -9.38
N PHE A 34 8.64 8.66 -8.32
CA PHE A 34 7.45 9.52 -8.36
C PHE A 34 7.60 10.65 -9.40
N GLU A 35 8.75 11.33 -9.46
CA GLU A 35 9.02 12.36 -10.48
C GLU A 35 8.94 11.81 -11.90
N ASN A 36 9.49 10.61 -12.12
CA ASN A 36 9.47 9.96 -13.43
C ASN A 36 8.07 9.46 -13.79
N ALA A 37 7.29 8.94 -12.82
CA ALA A 37 5.90 8.57 -13.05
C ALA A 37 5.06 9.78 -13.48
N ALA A 38 5.23 10.93 -12.80
CA ALA A 38 4.56 12.17 -13.19
C ALA A 38 4.90 12.57 -14.63
N LYS A 39 6.17 12.50 -15.03
CA LYS A 39 6.60 12.77 -16.42
C LYS A 39 6.00 11.80 -17.42
N ALA A 40 6.02 10.49 -17.10
CA ALA A 40 5.42 9.46 -17.96
C ALA A 40 3.91 9.69 -18.19
N LEU A 41 3.18 10.17 -17.18
CA LEU A 41 1.76 10.53 -17.29
C LEU A 41 1.54 11.70 -18.26
N HIS A 42 2.51 12.59 -18.40
CA HIS A 42 2.48 13.70 -19.37
C HIS A 42 3.04 13.34 -20.75
N GLY A 43 3.38 12.06 -20.97
CA GLY A 43 3.88 11.58 -22.27
C GLY A 43 5.34 11.87 -22.53
N GLU A 44 6.11 12.24 -21.50
CA GLU A 44 7.55 12.40 -21.59
C GLU A 44 8.23 11.02 -21.59
N ASP A 45 9.28 10.87 -22.41
CA ASP A 45 10.11 9.67 -22.39
C ASP A 45 11.01 9.68 -21.14
N VAL A 46 10.84 8.69 -20.29
CA VAL A 46 11.66 8.51 -19.08
C VAL A 46 12.60 7.30 -19.20
N GLY A 47 12.66 6.66 -20.36
CA GLY A 47 13.47 5.48 -20.64
C GLY A 47 13.19 4.36 -19.62
N ASP A 48 14.26 3.74 -19.09
CA ASP A 48 14.16 2.75 -17.99
C ASP A 48 14.00 3.41 -16.61
N GLY A 49 13.31 4.53 -16.53
CA GLY A 49 13.27 5.47 -15.42
C GLY A 49 12.73 4.97 -14.07
N PHE A 50 12.39 3.69 -13.93
CA PHE A 50 12.08 3.05 -12.65
C PHE A 50 13.29 2.27 -12.13
N TYR A 51 13.60 2.42 -10.84
CA TYR A 51 14.63 1.67 -10.14
C TYR A 51 14.08 1.10 -8.83
N GLY A 52 14.57 -0.11 -8.49
CA GLY A 52 14.25 -0.78 -7.25
C GLY A 52 13.22 -1.89 -7.39
N MET A 53 12.59 -2.24 -6.29
CA MET A 53 11.58 -3.30 -6.22
C MET A 53 10.20 -2.76 -6.58
N VAL A 54 9.34 -3.60 -7.11
CA VAL A 54 7.95 -3.26 -7.49
C VAL A 54 7.14 -2.60 -6.35
N PHE A 55 7.51 -2.81 -5.10
CA PHE A 55 6.90 -2.21 -3.91
C PHE A 55 7.64 -0.98 -3.37
N GLN A 56 8.55 -0.40 -4.14
CA GLN A 56 9.43 0.70 -3.70
C GLN A 56 8.64 1.93 -3.21
N ASP A 57 7.48 2.22 -3.77
CA ASP A 57 6.61 3.33 -3.35
C ASP A 57 6.25 3.28 -1.87
N SER A 58 6.17 2.08 -1.28
CA SER A 58 5.85 1.88 0.13
C SER A 58 6.89 2.48 1.09
N ASP A 59 8.13 2.69 0.64
CA ASP A 59 9.17 3.28 1.47
C ASP A 59 8.90 4.77 1.71
N ALA A 60 8.42 5.51 0.70
CA ALA A 60 7.94 6.89 0.88
C ALA A 60 6.76 6.96 1.85
N ALA A 61 5.81 6.03 1.70
CA ALA A 61 4.64 5.97 2.57
C ALA A 61 5.01 5.75 4.04
N LYS A 62 5.85 4.75 4.32
CA LYS A 62 6.34 4.44 5.67
C LYS A 62 7.13 5.60 6.29
N TRP A 63 7.92 6.30 5.46
CA TRP A 63 8.62 7.50 5.92
C TRP A 63 7.65 8.63 6.28
N ILE A 64 6.64 8.91 5.45
CA ILE A 64 5.61 9.92 5.73
C ILE A 64 4.86 9.57 7.03
N GLU A 65 4.49 8.31 7.23
CA GLU A 65 3.80 7.86 8.43
C GLU A 65 4.67 8.06 9.68
N ALA A 66 5.95 7.71 9.62
CA ALA A 66 6.90 7.94 10.72
C ALA A 66 7.09 9.44 11.02
N ALA A 67 7.19 10.28 9.97
CA ALA A 67 7.26 11.74 10.10
C ALA A 67 5.97 12.30 10.73
N ALA A 68 4.81 11.81 10.32
CA ALA A 68 3.50 12.19 10.88
C ALA A 68 3.42 11.91 12.38
N TYR A 69 3.81 10.71 12.83
CA TYR A 69 3.85 10.39 14.26
C TYR A 69 4.84 11.26 15.03
N SER A 70 5.97 11.64 14.43
CA SER A 70 6.90 12.60 15.03
C SER A 70 6.28 13.98 15.17
N LEU A 71 5.61 14.48 14.12
CA LEU A 71 4.94 15.79 14.08
C LEU A 71 3.78 15.89 15.09
N ALA A 72 3.04 14.80 15.30
CA ALA A 72 1.97 14.73 16.29
C ALA A 72 2.47 14.97 17.73
N LEU A 73 3.70 14.58 18.01
CA LEU A 73 4.32 14.73 19.35
C LEU A 73 5.18 15.99 19.46
N TYR A 74 5.84 16.36 18.38
CA TYR A 74 6.81 17.46 18.32
C TYR A 74 6.58 18.24 17.02
N PRO A 75 5.77 19.31 17.06
CA PRO A 75 5.56 20.16 15.89
C PRO A 75 6.89 20.71 15.35
N ASP A 76 7.10 20.55 14.04
CA ASP A 76 8.32 20.96 13.32
C ASP A 76 7.92 21.44 11.92
N GLU A 77 8.04 22.75 11.70
CA GLU A 77 7.63 23.39 10.44
C GLU A 77 8.51 22.93 9.27
N GLN A 78 9.79 22.69 9.50
CA GLN A 78 10.70 22.24 8.45
C GLN A 78 10.38 20.82 8.02
N LEU A 79 10.18 19.88 8.98
CA LEU A 79 9.78 18.51 8.69
C LEU A 79 8.42 18.49 7.97
N SER A 80 7.47 19.32 8.44
CA SER A 80 6.16 19.43 7.81
C SER A 80 6.25 19.91 6.36
N ALA A 81 7.09 20.90 6.06
CA ALA A 81 7.33 21.39 4.70
C ALA A 81 7.98 20.30 3.82
N THR A 82 8.95 19.55 4.33
CA THR A 82 9.58 18.44 3.62
C THR A 82 8.56 17.34 3.26
N VAL A 83 7.65 17.01 4.19
CA VAL A 83 6.57 16.05 3.92
C VAL A 83 5.62 16.59 2.86
N ASP A 84 5.24 17.87 2.91
CA ASP A 84 4.38 18.49 1.90
C ASP A 84 5.00 18.44 0.49
N GLU A 85 6.30 18.72 0.36
CA GLU A 85 7.02 18.63 -0.92
C GLU A 85 7.01 17.20 -1.49
N LEU A 86 7.18 16.18 -0.64
CA LEU A 86 7.07 14.79 -1.07
C LEU A 86 5.64 14.45 -1.49
N ILE A 87 4.65 14.92 -0.74
CA ILE A 87 3.21 14.74 -1.08
C ILE A 87 2.89 15.39 -2.43
N ASP A 88 3.49 16.53 -2.75
CA ASP A 88 3.31 17.19 -4.04
C ASP A 88 3.78 16.32 -5.21
N LYS A 89 4.92 15.64 -5.04
CA LYS A 89 5.46 14.71 -6.04
C LYS A 89 4.59 13.45 -6.18
N ILE A 90 4.12 12.90 -5.05
CA ILE A 90 3.20 11.75 -5.04
C ILE A 90 1.89 12.12 -5.75
N ALA A 91 1.32 13.28 -5.44
CA ALA A 91 0.09 13.76 -6.08
C ALA A 91 0.24 13.95 -7.60
N ALA A 92 1.40 14.44 -8.05
CA ALA A 92 1.71 14.60 -9.47
C ALA A 92 1.85 13.26 -10.21
N ALA A 93 2.21 12.19 -9.50
CA ALA A 93 2.35 10.83 -10.04
C ALA A 93 1.02 10.04 -10.06
N GLN A 94 -0.09 10.64 -9.59
CA GLN A 94 -1.40 9.99 -9.64
C GLN A 94 -2.06 10.20 -11.01
N ASP A 95 -2.49 9.11 -11.65
CA ASP A 95 -3.23 9.14 -12.92
C ASP A 95 -4.61 9.79 -12.76
N GLU A 96 -5.19 10.27 -13.86
CA GLU A 96 -6.50 10.94 -13.88
C GLU A 96 -7.62 10.07 -13.32
N ASP A 97 -7.54 8.76 -13.49
CA ASP A 97 -8.51 7.78 -12.97
C ASP A 97 -8.34 7.45 -11.47
N GLY A 98 -7.28 7.99 -10.83
CA GLY A 98 -6.96 7.77 -9.43
C GLY A 98 -5.92 6.68 -9.17
N TYR A 99 -5.47 5.94 -10.20
CA TYR A 99 -4.42 4.96 -10.04
C TYR A 99 -3.11 5.59 -9.55
N LEU A 100 -2.40 4.91 -8.64
CA LEU A 100 -1.12 5.38 -8.10
C LEU A 100 -0.22 4.18 -7.84
N ASP A 101 0.76 3.98 -8.68
CA ASP A 101 1.87 3.04 -8.55
C ASP A 101 2.94 3.41 -9.58
N THR A 102 4.17 3.69 -9.14
CA THR A 102 5.21 4.20 -10.04
C THR A 102 5.77 3.12 -10.96
N TYR A 103 5.84 1.86 -10.49
CA TYR A 103 6.38 0.77 -11.30
C TYR A 103 5.56 0.55 -12.56
N PHE A 104 4.26 0.30 -12.43
CA PHE A 104 3.42 0.05 -13.60
C PHE A 104 3.19 1.32 -14.44
N THR A 105 3.15 2.49 -13.82
CA THR A 105 3.01 3.76 -14.56
C THR A 105 4.20 4.02 -15.48
N ILE A 106 5.43 3.67 -15.05
CA ILE A 106 6.65 3.89 -15.83
C ILE A 106 6.93 2.72 -16.79
N LYS A 107 6.77 1.48 -16.31
CA LYS A 107 7.19 0.30 -17.06
C LYS A 107 6.16 -0.19 -18.07
N ASP A 108 4.91 -0.37 -17.64
CA ASP A 108 3.84 -0.90 -18.51
C ASP A 108 2.45 -0.69 -17.90
N ARG A 109 1.77 0.37 -18.30
CA ARG A 109 0.42 0.72 -17.82
C ARG A 109 -0.63 -0.36 -18.15
N GLU A 110 -0.43 -1.10 -19.23
CA GLU A 110 -1.34 -2.15 -19.65
C GLU A 110 -1.31 -3.38 -18.71
N LYS A 111 -0.27 -3.50 -17.89
CA LYS A 111 -0.10 -4.60 -16.93
C LYS A 111 -0.72 -4.34 -15.54
N ARG A 112 -1.32 -3.19 -15.32
CA ARG A 112 -2.01 -2.85 -14.06
C ARG A 112 -3.03 -3.94 -13.70
N TRP A 113 -3.06 -4.33 -12.44
CA TRP A 113 -3.99 -5.33 -11.87
C TRP A 113 -3.89 -6.75 -12.42
N GLN A 114 -2.93 -7.06 -13.30
CA GLN A 114 -2.82 -8.39 -13.91
C GLN A 114 -2.00 -9.39 -13.08
N ASN A 115 -1.23 -8.93 -12.11
CA ASN A 115 -0.37 -9.77 -11.28
C ASN A 115 -0.47 -9.35 -9.81
N LEU A 116 -1.59 -9.62 -9.18
CA LEU A 116 -1.80 -9.28 -7.78
C LEU A 116 -0.91 -10.10 -6.85
N LEU A 117 -0.48 -11.31 -7.28
CA LEU A 117 0.44 -12.15 -6.52
C LEU A 117 1.76 -11.43 -6.20
N GLU A 118 2.32 -10.71 -7.17
CA GLU A 118 3.67 -10.13 -7.10
C GLU A 118 3.68 -8.60 -7.24
N GLY A 119 2.70 -8.01 -7.92
CA GLY A 119 2.71 -6.60 -8.34
C GLY A 119 2.69 -5.58 -7.20
N HIS A 120 2.22 -5.97 -6.02
CA HIS A 120 2.18 -5.13 -4.81
C HIS A 120 1.43 -3.78 -4.97
N GLU A 121 0.62 -3.60 -6.00
CA GLU A 121 -0.16 -2.37 -6.22
C GLU A 121 -1.07 -2.05 -5.02
N LEU A 122 -1.82 -3.07 -4.53
CA LEU A 122 -2.68 -2.92 -3.34
C LEU A 122 -1.86 -2.72 -2.05
N TYR A 123 -0.67 -3.31 -1.95
CA TYR A 123 0.24 -3.12 -0.82
C TYR A 123 0.77 -1.68 -0.76
N CYS A 124 1.26 -1.13 -1.87
CA CYS A 124 1.72 0.25 -1.96
C CYS A 124 0.59 1.25 -1.68
N SER A 125 -0.60 1.00 -2.27
CA SER A 125 -1.80 1.80 -1.98
C SER A 125 -2.17 1.75 -0.50
N GLY A 126 -2.12 0.57 0.14
CA GLY A 126 -2.41 0.41 1.57
C GLY A 126 -1.48 1.25 2.45
N HIS A 127 -0.16 1.10 2.30
CA HIS A 127 0.80 1.91 3.05
C HIS A 127 0.62 3.41 2.84
N MET A 128 0.33 3.83 1.60
CA MET A 128 0.09 5.25 1.32
C MET A 128 -1.21 5.76 1.97
N MET A 129 -2.25 4.93 2.05
CA MET A 129 -3.49 5.23 2.80
C MET A 129 -3.21 5.38 4.31
N GLU A 130 -2.38 4.52 4.90
CA GLU A 130 -1.98 4.64 6.31
C GLU A 130 -1.22 5.94 6.56
N ALA A 131 -0.25 6.26 5.70
CA ALA A 131 0.49 7.52 5.75
C ALA A 131 -0.43 8.75 5.63
N ALA A 132 -1.41 8.70 4.71
CA ALA A 132 -2.38 9.76 4.50
C ALA A 132 -3.23 10.02 5.75
N CYS A 133 -3.74 8.97 6.38
CA CYS A 133 -4.49 9.07 7.62
C CYS A 133 -3.62 9.63 8.75
N ALA A 134 -2.41 9.10 8.94
CA ALA A 134 -1.50 9.55 9.99
C ALA A 134 -1.12 11.03 9.82
N TYR A 135 -0.83 11.47 8.59
CA TYR A 135 -0.46 12.85 8.33
C TYR A 135 -1.63 13.82 8.52
N TYR A 136 -2.83 13.42 8.08
CA TYR A 136 -4.04 14.20 8.34
C TYR A 136 -4.36 14.31 9.84
N GLU A 137 -4.28 13.21 10.58
CA GLU A 137 -4.53 13.20 12.03
C GLU A 137 -3.51 14.05 12.79
N ALA A 138 -2.24 14.06 12.35
CA ALA A 138 -1.18 14.83 12.99
C ALA A 138 -1.22 16.34 12.67
N THR A 139 -1.63 16.73 11.47
CA THR A 139 -1.45 18.09 10.95
C THR A 139 -2.74 18.80 10.51
N GLY A 140 -3.81 18.06 10.27
CA GLY A 140 -5.04 18.56 9.65
C GLY A 140 -4.94 18.79 8.13
N LYS A 141 -3.78 18.55 7.49
CA LYS A 141 -3.56 18.76 6.06
C LYS A 141 -4.16 17.60 5.26
N LYS A 142 -4.99 17.91 4.28
CA LYS A 142 -5.81 16.92 3.55
C LYS A 142 -5.21 16.40 2.25
N LYS A 143 -4.21 17.05 1.68
CA LYS A 143 -3.77 16.79 0.31
C LYS A 143 -3.51 15.30 0.04
N LEU A 144 -2.72 14.63 0.89
CA LEU A 144 -2.44 13.20 0.71
C LEU A 144 -3.70 12.35 0.95
N LEU A 145 -4.56 12.75 1.90
CA LEU A 145 -5.82 12.04 2.14
C LEU A 145 -6.74 12.12 0.91
N ASP A 146 -6.85 13.29 0.27
CA ASP A 146 -7.65 13.47 -0.94
C ASP A 146 -7.10 12.63 -2.11
N VAL A 147 -5.77 12.55 -2.27
CA VAL A 147 -5.10 11.67 -3.23
C VAL A 147 -5.47 10.20 -2.97
N MET A 148 -5.44 9.77 -1.72
CA MET A 148 -5.70 8.37 -1.39
C MET A 148 -7.19 8.03 -1.34
N GLU A 149 -8.09 8.98 -1.09
CA GLU A 149 -9.52 8.78 -1.32
C GLU A 149 -9.82 8.56 -2.81
N LYS A 150 -9.18 9.31 -3.70
CA LYS A 150 -9.29 9.12 -5.15
C LYS A 150 -8.72 7.76 -5.60
N ASN A 151 -7.60 7.33 -5.02
CA ASN A 151 -7.03 6.01 -5.28
C ASN A 151 -7.94 4.89 -4.76
N ALA A 152 -8.48 5.00 -3.55
CA ALA A 152 -9.42 4.05 -2.99
C ALA A 152 -10.72 3.95 -3.81
N GLU A 153 -11.20 5.06 -4.38
CA GLU A 153 -12.35 5.06 -5.30
C GLU A 153 -12.04 4.33 -6.61
N HIS A 154 -10.83 4.51 -7.16
CA HIS A 154 -10.36 3.75 -8.32
C HIS A 154 -10.36 2.23 -8.02
N ILE A 155 -9.79 1.83 -6.88
CA ILE A 155 -9.75 0.42 -6.45
C ILE A 155 -11.18 -0.12 -6.21
N TYR A 156 -12.05 0.66 -5.56
CA TYR A 156 -13.45 0.29 -5.35
C TYR A 156 -14.19 0.09 -6.67
N LYS A 157 -13.99 1.00 -7.63
CA LYS A 157 -14.57 0.88 -8.97
C LYS A 157 -14.12 -0.41 -9.64
N HIS A 158 -12.81 -0.68 -9.64
CA HIS A 158 -12.23 -1.85 -10.29
C HIS A 158 -12.75 -3.17 -9.70
N PHE A 159 -12.66 -3.36 -8.39
CA PHE A 159 -12.98 -4.65 -7.77
C PHE A 159 -14.47 -4.82 -7.41
N ILE A 160 -15.16 -3.74 -7.03
CA ILE A 160 -16.55 -3.84 -6.58
C ILE A 160 -17.53 -3.51 -7.72
N THR A 161 -17.36 -2.37 -8.40
CA THR A 161 -18.35 -1.90 -9.38
C THR A 161 -18.22 -2.66 -10.70
N GLU A 162 -17.00 -2.91 -11.16
CA GLU A 162 -16.72 -3.64 -12.39
C GLU A 162 -16.64 -5.16 -12.18
N HIS A 163 -16.72 -5.61 -10.92
CA HIS A 163 -16.69 -7.03 -10.52
C HIS A 163 -15.43 -7.77 -10.98
N ASN A 164 -14.28 -7.10 -11.06
CA ASN A 164 -13.04 -7.79 -11.35
C ASN A 164 -12.61 -8.66 -10.17
N GLU A 165 -12.23 -9.88 -10.44
CA GLU A 165 -11.74 -10.82 -9.44
C GLU A 165 -10.38 -10.32 -8.90
N GLY A 166 -10.20 -10.36 -7.58
CA GLY A 166 -8.93 -9.94 -6.98
C GLY A 166 -8.78 -10.31 -5.51
N VAL A 167 -7.57 -10.77 -5.19
CA VAL A 167 -7.11 -11.00 -3.81
C VAL A 167 -5.72 -10.37 -3.68
N PRO A 168 -5.49 -9.46 -2.72
CA PRO A 168 -4.18 -8.86 -2.52
C PRO A 168 -3.10 -9.94 -2.35
N GLY A 169 -2.04 -9.91 -3.13
CA GLY A 169 -0.94 -10.86 -2.99
C GLY A 169 -0.25 -10.71 -1.65
N HIS A 170 0.15 -9.50 -1.31
CA HIS A 170 0.59 -9.15 0.04
C HIS A 170 -0.54 -8.40 0.75
N PRO A 171 -1.09 -8.95 1.86
CA PRO A 171 -2.04 -8.22 2.70
C PRO A 171 -1.41 -6.93 3.23
N GLU A 172 -2.17 -5.89 3.22
CA GLU A 172 -1.87 -4.57 3.79
C GLU A 172 -3.10 -3.66 3.61
N ILE A 173 -3.68 -3.66 2.40
CA ILE A 173 -4.79 -2.75 2.06
C ILE A 173 -6.01 -2.99 2.96
N GLU A 174 -6.20 -4.19 3.47
CA GLU A 174 -7.32 -4.54 4.33
C GLU A 174 -7.31 -3.71 5.62
N LEU A 175 -6.16 -3.62 6.29
CA LEU A 175 -6.01 -2.80 7.50
C LEU A 175 -6.01 -1.30 7.20
N ALA A 176 -5.40 -0.90 6.09
CA ALA A 176 -5.35 0.49 5.64
C ALA A 176 -6.74 1.06 5.34
N LEU A 177 -7.59 0.29 4.65
CA LEU A 177 -8.98 0.66 4.38
C LEU A 177 -9.82 0.80 5.67
N MET A 178 -9.55 -0.03 6.67
CA MET A 178 -10.17 0.12 7.99
C MET A 178 -9.73 1.43 8.68
N LYS A 179 -8.46 1.82 8.53
CA LYS A 179 -7.94 3.11 9.01
C LYS A 179 -8.58 4.28 8.25
N MET A 180 -8.63 4.21 6.91
CA MET A 180 -9.33 5.18 6.06
C MET A 180 -10.80 5.34 6.46
N TYR A 181 -11.52 4.22 6.70
CA TYR A 181 -12.91 4.27 7.17
C TYR A 181 -13.03 5.01 8.52
N ARG A 182 -12.15 4.78 9.47
CA ARG A 182 -12.17 5.46 10.77
C ARG A 182 -11.90 6.96 10.64
N THR A 183 -10.96 7.33 9.76
CA THR A 183 -10.55 8.74 9.56
C THR A 183 -11.60 9.54 8.79
N THR A 184 -12.23 8.95 7.76
CA THR A 184 -13.13 9.66 6.84
C THR A 184 -14.63 9.41 7.10
N GLY A 185 -14.99 8.31 7.75
CA GLY A 185 -16.37 7.84 7.92
C GLY A 185 -16.99 7.25 6.65
N ASN A 186 -16.26 7.17 5.53
CA ASN A 186 -16.77 6.67 4.26
C ASN A 186 -16.94 5.14 4.29
N LYS A 187 -18.19 4.69 4.20
CA LYS A 187 -18.53 3.25 4.26
C LYS A 187 -18.01 2.43 3.07
N LYS A 188 -17.67 3.05 1.95
CA LYS A 188 -17.07 2.32 0.83
C LYS A 188 -15.76 1.65 1.23
N TRP A 189 -14.96 2.30 2.07
CA TRP A 189 -13.69 1.74 2.54
C TRP A 189 -13.88 0.52 3.44
N LEU A 190 -14.90 0.54 4.29
CA LEU A 190 -15.30 -0.63 5.08
C LEU A 190 -15.73 -1.79 4.18
N LEU A 191 -16.57 -1.53 3.17
CA LEU A 191 -17.04 -2.56 2.23
C LEU A 191 -15.89 -3.15 1.41
N LEU A 192 -14.93 -2.33 0.99
CA LEU A 192 -13.77 -2.79 0.23
C LEU A 192 -12.82 -3.63 1.09
N ALA A 193 -12.60 -3.26 2.36
CA ALA A 193 -11.82 -4.07 3.31
C ALA A 193 -12.50 -5.43 3.56
N GLU A 194 -13.81 -5.43 3.78
CA GLU A 194 -14.61 -6.65 3.95
C GLU A 194 -14.54 -7.55 2.71
N HIS A 195 -14.60 -6.96 1.52
CA HIS A 195 -14.47 -7.69 0.25
C HIS A 195 -13.15 -8.46 0.17
N PHE A 196 -12.01 -7.79 0.36
CA PHE A 196 -10.71 -8.45 0.25
C PHE A 196 -10.49 -9.51 1.33
N ILE A 197 -10.93 -9.26 2.55
CA ILE A 197 -10.85 -10.23 3.66
C ILE A 197 -11.71 -11.47 3.32
N ASN A 198 -12.95 -11.29 2.85
CA ASN A 198 -13.85 -12.38 2.53
C ASN A 198 -13.37 -13.18 1.30
N LYS A 199 -12.83 -12.51 0.29
CA LYS A 199 -12.33 -13.17 -0.92
C LYS A 199 -11.09 -14.03 -0.69
N ARG A 200 -10.29 -13.75 0.34
CA ARG A 200 -9.08 -14.53 0.61
C ARG A 200 -9.42 -15.97 1.00
N GLY A 201 -8.94 -16.91 0.18
CA GLY A 201 -9.16 -18.34 0.35
C GLY A 201 -10.56 -18.84 -0.01
N GLU A 202 -11.45 -17.97 -0.54
CA GLU A 202 -12.72 -18.42 -1.14
C GLU A 202 -12.45 -19.28 -2.37
N ASP A 203 -11.52 -18.87 -3.21
CA ASP A 203 -10.93 -19.68 -4.28
C ASP A 203 -9.45 -19.93 -3.97
N PRO A 204 -9.06 -21.11 -3.46
CA PRO A 204 -7.66 -21.43 -3.18
C PRO A 204 -6.75 -21.37 -4.41
N HIS A 205 -7.31 -21.57 -5.60
CA HIS A 205 -6.59 -21.57 -6.89
C HIS A 205 -6.60 -20.22 -7.60
N PHE A 206 -7.00 -19.13 -6.93
CA PHE A 206 -7.06 -17.80 -7.53
C PHE A 206 -5.74 -17.40 -8.20
N TYR A 207 -4.62 -17.50 -7.50
CA TYR A 207 -3.31 -17.07 -8.04
C TYR A 207 -2.78 -17.95 -9.17
N GLU A 208 -3.14 -19.24 -9.19
CA GLU A 208 -2.84 -20.14 -10.31
C GLU A 208 -3.61 -19.74 -11.57
N LYS A 209 -4.91 -19.42 -11.42
CA LYS A 209 -5.76 -18.94 -12.52
C LYS A 209 -5.31 -17.57 -13.02
N GLU A 210 -4.89 -16.67 -12.12
CA GLU A 210 -4.30 -15.37 -12.48
C GLU A 210 -3.00 -15.56 -13.26
N ALA A 211 -2.08 -16.39 -12.76
CA ALA A 211 -0.80 -16.67 -13.41
C ALA A 211 -0.97 -17.28 -14.81
N ALA A 212 -1.98 -18.14 -15.00
CA ALA A 212 -2.28 -18.74 -16.29
C ALA A 212 -2.78 -17.74 -17.37
N LYS A 213 -3.20 -16.54 -16.98
CA LYS A 213 -3.68 -15.49 -17.89
C LYS A 213 -2.58 -14.58 -18.43
N ARG A 214 -1.35 -14.71 -17.94
CA ARG A 214 -0.20 -13.86 -18.30
C ARG A 214 1.03 -14.69 -18.65
N ASP A 215 1.92 -14.14 -19.46
CA ASP A 215 3.19 -14.73 -19.87
C ASP A 215 4.40 -14.05 -19.19
N TRP A 216 4.17 -13.23 -18.20
CA TRP A 216 5.17 -12.46 -17.48
C TRP A 216 5.04 -12.61 -15.96
N SER A 217 6.14 -12.37 -15.25
CA SER A 217 6.26 -12.39 -13.80
C SER A 217 7.21 -11.28 -13.36
N VAL A 218 7.10 -10.83 -12.11
CA VAL A 218 8.04 -9.86 -11.54
C VAL A 218 9.31 -10.57 -11.09
N TRP A 219 9.17 -11.67 -10.32
CA TRP A 219 10.31 -12.45 -9.81
C TRP A 219 10.05 -13.97 -9.69
N GLY A 220 8.98 -14.46 -10.27
CA GLY A 220 8.71 -15.90 -10.36
C GLY A 220 8.19 -16.55 -9.10
N ASN A 221 7.34 -15.86 -8.33
CA ASN A 221 6.67 -16.45 -7.18
C ASN A 221 5.82 -17.65 -7.59
N ASN A 222 5.86 -18.70 -6.75
CA ASN A 222 5.05 -19.88 -6.97
C ASN A 222 3.56 -19.63 -6.61
N PRO A 223 2.64 -19.65 -7.59
CA PRO A 223 1.22 -19.40 -7.34
C PRO A 223 0.54 -20.51 -6.53
N THR A 224 1.15 -21.70 -6.42
CA THR A 224 0.60 -22.84 -5.65
C THR A 224 0.99 -22.82 -4.17
N SER A 225 1.76 -21.83 -3.71
CA SER A 225 2.17 -21.70 -2.30
C SER A 225 1.05 -21.12 -1.43
N HIS A 226 -0.05 -21.84 -1.29
CA HIS A 226 -1.27 -21.37 -0.60
C HIS A 226 -1.02 -20.95 0.84
N ASP A 227 -0.18 -21.66 1.59
CA ASP A 227 0.20 -21.29 2.96
C ASP A 227 0.96 -19.97 3.00
N TYR A 228 1.89 -19.76 2.07
CA TYR A 228 2.66 -18.52 1.98
C TYR A 228 1.77 -17.29 1.78
N GLN A 229 0.67 -17.45 1.04
CA GLN A 229 -0.31 -16.41 0.73
C GLN A 229 -1.48 -16.34 1.72
N GLN A 230 -1.55 -17.23 2.72
CA GLN A 230 -2.73 -17.40 3.60
C GLN A 230 -4.04 -17.57 2.82
N SER A 231 -4.00 -18.30 1.68
CA SER A 231 -5.11 -18.40 0.72
C SER A 231 -5.64 -19.83 0.53
N GLY A 232 -5.14 -20.83 1.28
CA GLY A 232 -5.53 -22.22 1.12
C GLY A 232 -6.97 -22.53 1.56
N LYS A 233 -7.58 -21.70 2.39
CA LYS A 233 -8.97 -21.81 2.86
C LYS A 233 -9.50 -20.44 3.28
N PRO A 234 -10.85 -20.24 3.32
CA PRO A 234 -11.43 -18.99 3.77
C PRO A 234 -10.90 -18.58 5.15
N VAL A 235 -10.68 -17.26 5.35
CA VAL A 235 -10.01 -16.74 6.57
C VAL A 235 -10.65 -17.20 7.88
N ARG A 236 -12.01 -17.33 7.93
CA ARG A 236 -12.73 -17.80 9.12
C ARG A 236 -12.54 -19.29 9.41
N ALA A 237 -11.97 -20.04 8.49
CA ALA A 237 -11.65 -21.47 8.65
C ALA A 237 -10.15 -21.72 8.90
N GLN A 238 -9.34 -20.67 8.98
CA GLN A 238 -7.92 -20.76 9.32
C GLN A 238 -7.75 -20.90 10.82
N SER A 239 -6.89 -21.83 11.23
CA SER A 239 -6.63 -22.17 12.65
C SER A 239 -5.15 -22.12 13.01
N ASP A 240 -4.30 -21.92 12.01
CA ASP A 240 -2.85 -22.00 12.17
C ASP A 240 -2.19 -20.79 11.53
N ALA A 241 -1.21 -20.20 12.21
CA ALA A 241 -0.38 -19.15 11.65
C ALA A 241 0.67 -19.79 10.74
N THR A 242 0.41 -19.76 9.43
CA THR A 242 1.28 -20.36 8.41
C THR A 242 1.86 -19.32 7.45
N GLY A 243 2.88 -19.71 6.72
CA GLY A 243 3.43 -18.95 5.61
C GLY A 243 4.30 -17.77 6.03
N HIS A 244 4.24 -16.70 5.26
CA HIS A 244 5.06 -15.51 5.46
C HIS A 244 4.54 -14.68 6.65
N ALA A 245 5.35 -14.52 7.68
CA ALA A 245 4.95 -13.90 8.94
C ALA A 245 4.40 -12.48 8.79
N VAL A 246 5.03 -11.62 7.98
CA VAL A 246 4.58 -10.24 7.78
C VAL A 246 3.21 -10.20 7.11
N ARG A 247 2.99 -11.02 6.07
CA ARG A 247 1.68 -11.16 5.41
C ARG A 247 0.59 -11.60 6.39
N ALA A 248 0.89 -12.61 7.22
CA ALA A 248 -0.04 -13.12 8.21
C ALA A 248 -0.45 -12.04 9.23
N VAL A 249 0.52 -11.32 9.81
CA VAL A 249 0.25 -10.28 10.81
C VAL A 249 -0.54 -9.10 10.23
N TYR A 250 -0.24 -8.68 9.02
CA TYR A 250 -1.03 -7.63 8.35
C TYR A 250 -2.48 -8.08 8.11
N LEU A 251 -2.67 -9.30 7.59
CA LEU A 251 -4.00 -9.88 7.41
C LEU A 251 -4.77 -9.93 8.73
N TYR A 252 -4.18 -10.50 9.78
CA TYR A 252 -4.82 -10.62 11.08
C TYR A 252 -5.16 -9.27 11.70
N THR A 253 -4.34 -8.24 11.47
CA THR A 253 -4.64 -6.87 11.91
C THR A 253 -5.90 -6.34 11.23
N GLY A 254 -6.02 -6.50 9.91
CA GLY A 254 -7.22 -6.13 9.16
C GLY A 254 -8.46 -6.92 9.62
N MET A 255 -8.31 -8.24 9.78
CA MET A 255 -9.38 -9.13 10.28
C MET A 255 -9.86 -8.72 11.67
N ALA A 256 -8.96 -8.44 12.61
CA ALA A 256 -9.31 -8.02 13.96
C ALA A 256 -10.06 -6.68 13.96
N GLN A 257 -9.64 -5.71 13.14
CA GLN A 257 -10.31 -4.41 13.02
C GLN A 257 -11.71 -4.55 12.42
N LEU A 258 -11.86 -5.36 11.37
CA LEU A 258 -13.15 -5.64 10.75
C LEU A 258 -14.09 -6.36 11.72
N SER A 259 -13.60 -7.41 12.38
CA SER A 259 -14.33 -8.16 13.39
C SER A 259 -14.88 -7.24 14.50
N ALA A 260 -14.03 -6.40 15.07
CA ALA A 260 -14.42 -5.44 16.10
C ALA A 260 -15.50 -4.47 15.61
N LYS A 261 -15.48 -4.10 14.31
CA LYS A 261 -16.47 -3.20 13.72
C LYS A 261 -17.81 -3.87 13.43
N CYS A 262 -17.78 -5.11 12.92
CA CYS A 262 -18.98 -5.83 12.45
C CYS A 262 -19.55 -6.80 13.48
N GLY A 263 -18.85 -7.05 14.60
CA GLY A 263 -19.25 -8.05 15.60
C GLY A 263 -19.07 -9.51 15.13
N ASP A 264 -18.12 -9.75 14.21
CA ASP A 264 -17.87 -11.07 13.63
C ASP A 264 -16.92 -11.89 14.53
N ASN A 265 -17.49 -12.68 15.42
CA ASN A 265 -16.72 -13.50 16.36
C ASN A 265 -15.90 -14.59 15.67
N ALA A 266 -16.40 -15.18 14.56
CA ALA A 266 -15.66 -16.21 13.83
C ALA A 266 -14.39 -15.63 13.18
N LEU A 267 -14.47 -14.41 12.67
CA LEU A 267 -13.31 -13.70 12.15
C LEU A 267 -12.30 -13.34 13.25
N TYR A 268 -12.80 -12.94 14.42
CA TYR A 268 -11.96 -12.67 15.58
C TYR A 268 -11.22 -13.92 16.06
N ASP A 269 -11.93 -15.05 16.20
CA ASP A 269 -11.33 -16.30 16.65
C ASP A 269 -10.27 -16.82 15.68
N ALA A 270 -10.43 -16.58 14.37
CA ALA A 270 -9.47 -16.98 13.37
C ALA A 270 -8.17 -16.12 13.37
N CYS A 271 -8.19 -14.89 13.92
CA CYS A 271 -7.00 -14.04 14.01
C CYS A 271 -6.34 -14.03 15.39
N LYS A 272 -6.89 -14.76 16.37
CA LYS A 272 -6.40 -14.86 17.75
C LYS A 272 -5.39 -15.99 17.93
#